data_e108e94a09ef0ad4ff8a58ff855a03f5
#
_entry.id   e108e94a09ef0ad4ff8a58ff855a03f5
#
_cell.length_a   1.000
_cell.length_b   1.000
_cell.length_c   1.000
_cell.angle_alpha   90.00
_cell.angle_beta   90.00
_cell.angle_gamma   90.00
#
_symmetry.space_group_name_H-M   'P 1'
#
loop_
_entity.id
_entity.type
_entity.pdbx_description
1 polymer ?
#
loop_
_entity_poly.entity_id
_entity_poly.type
_entity_poly.pdbx_seq_one_letter_code
_entity_poly.pdbx_strand_id
1 'polypeptide(L)'
;MTRQENKKKKRKLITIIIILIIIIILLSLYSCTCKKVPNSDLEVSSNQTRAVDPNLSHTQDDQYFELVGFGQLQIDKDNQYVNMINPSNNSVYLSFDVIYNDDTLYSTKLIEPGNMEQFNVYSLLDAGTQTISYLINVYDILDKQPLWTGIEQKQELLVKK
;
A
#
# COMPACT_ATOMS: atom_id res chain seq x y z
N MET A 1 -39.98 2.48 49.86
CA MET A 1 -39.34 3.07 48.66
C MET A 1 -40.40 3.83 47.92
N THR A 2 -40.37 5.17 47.93
CA THR A 2 -41.50 5.99 47.50
C THR A 2 -41.53 6.12 45.98
N ARG A 3 -42.72 6.25 45.41
CA ARG A 3 -42.99 6.37 43.96
C ARG A 3 -42.18 7.51 43.31
N GLN A 4 -41.72 8.49 44.06
CA GLN A 4 -40.86 9.57 43.57
C GLN A 4 -39.39 9.17 43.38
N GLU A 5 -38.82 8.27 44.21
CA GLU A 5 -37.43 7.79 44.05
C GLU A 5 -37.28 6.97 42.74
N ASN A 6 -38.29 6.17 42.43
CA ASN A 6 -38.28 5.39 41.19
C ASN A 6 -38.32 6.26 39.90
N LYS A 7 -39.05 7.40 39.98
CA LYS A 7 -39.06 8.37 38.86
C LYS A 7 -37.70 9.07 38.68
N LYS A 8 -37.02 9.43 39.78
CA LYS A 8 -35.68 10.03 39.71
C LYS A 8 -34.63 9.04 39.17
N LYS A 9 -34.66 7.77 39.59
CA LYS A 9 -33.77 6.72 39.07
C LYS A 9 -33.97 6.47 37.58
N LYS A 10 -35.25 6.37 37.14
CA LYS A 10 -35.55 6.22 35.70
C LYS A 10 -35.06 7.41 34.85
N ARG A 11 -35.21 8.64 35.33
CA ARG A 11 -34.72 9.83 34.60
C ARG A 11 -33.18 9.83 34.50
N LYS A 12 -32.47 9.50 35.58
CA LYS A 12 -30.99 9.36 35.54
C LYS A 12 -30.53 8.27 34.58
N LEU A 13 -31.20 7.12 34.56
CA LEU A 13 -30.91 6.03 33.66
C LEU A 13 -31.09 6.44 32.18
N ILE A 14 -32.20 7.12 31.87
CA ILE A 14 -32.48 7.63 30.51
C ILE A 14 -31.41 8.64 30.07
N THR A 15 -31.00 9.54 30.97
CA THR A 15 -29.94 10.54 30.66
C THR A 15 -28.60 9.86 30.36
N ILE A 16 -28.22 8.80 31.12
CA ILE A 16 -27.01 8.05 30.89
C ILE A 16 -27.04 7.33 29.51
N ILE A 17 -28.19 6.74 29.17
CA ILE A 17 -28.37 6.05 27.88
C ILE A 17 -28.23 7.05 26.71
N ILE A 18 -28.83 8.24 26.84
CA ILE A 18 -28.72 9.28 25.80
C ILE A 18 -27.27 9.73 25.62
N ILE A 19 -26.54 9.94 26.72
CA ILE A 19 -25.10 10.31 26.66
C ILE A 19 -24.27 9.21 25.97
N LEU A 20 -24.50 7.93 26.29
CA LEU A 20 -23.81 6.81 25.65
C LEU A 20 -24.10 6.74 24.15
N ILE A 21 -25.34 6.95 23.73
CA ILE A 21 -25.72 6.99 22.29
C ILE A 21 -25.00 8.15 21.58
N ILE A 22 -24.94 9.33 22.19
CA ILE A 22 -24.22 10.48 21.61
C ILE A 22 -22.72 10.17 21.48
N ILE A 23 -22.10 9.53 22.47
CA ILE A 23 -20.69 9.14 22.41
C ILE A 23 -20.44 8.13 21.28
N ILE A 24 -21.33 7.13 21.11
CA ILE A 24 -21.22 6.15 20.03
C ILE A 24 -21.35 6.82 18.66
N ILE A 25 -22.28 7.75 18.50
CA ILE A 25 -22.45 8.51 17.26
C ILE A 25 -21.21 9.37 16.98
N LEU A 26 -20.65 10.05 17.97
CA LEU A 26 -19.45 10.85 17.82
C LEU A 26 -18.23 9.99 17.47
N LEU A 27 -18.08 8.82 18.10
CA LEU A 27 -17.01 7.87 17.77
C LEU A 27 -17.18 7.29 16.34
N SER A 28 -18.41 7.00 15.91
CA SER A 28 -18.65 6.52 14.54
C SER A 28 -18.38 7.60 13.49
N LEU A 29 -18.70 8.86 13.77
CA LEU A 29 -18.37 9.99 12.90
C LEU A 29 -16.85 10.25 12.86
N TYR A 30 -16.15 10.06 13.98
CA TYR A 30 -14.69 10.19 14.06
C TYR A 30 -13.97 9.08 13.28
N SER A 31 -14.51 7.85 13.30
CA SER A 31 -13.98 6.72 12.52
C SER A 31 -14.26 6.85 11.01
N CYS A 32 -15.25 7.64 10.62
CA CYS A 32 -15.64 7.82 9.22
C CYS A 32 -14.94 9.00 8.53
N THR A 33 -14.05 9.71 9.22
CA THR A 33 -13.07 10.55 8.54
C THR A 33 -11.95 9.65 8.00
N CYS A 34 -12.25 8.85 6.96
CA CYS A 34 -11.25 8.46 6.00
C CYS A 34 -10.55 9.75 5.60
N LYS A 35 -9.30 9.92 6.04
CA LYS A 35 -8.43 10.95 5.50
C LYS A 35 -8.43 10.73 3.99
N LYS A 36 -9.22 11.47 3.23
CA LYS A 36 -8.95 11.66 1.82
C LYS A 36 -7.55 12.23 1.77
N VAL A 37 -6.59 11.40 1.44
CA VAL A 37 -5.25 11.87 1.09
C VAL A 37 -5.50 12.85 -0.07
N PRO A 38 -5.12 14.12 0.05
CA PRO A 38 -5.29 15.05 -1.05
C PRO A 38 -4.44 14.55 -2.21
N ASN A 39 -5.09 14.15 -3.30
CA ASN A 39 -4.47 13.55 -4.49
C ASN A 39 -3.63 14.53 -5.33
N SER A 40 -3.49 15.77 -4.88
CA SER A 40 -2.76 16.81 -5.60
C SER A 40 -1.22 16.66 -5.57
N ASP A 41 -0.68 15.81 -4.68
CA ASP A 41 0.76 15.73 -4.43
C ASP A 41 1.40 14.40 -4.85
N LEU A 42 0.65 13.51 -5.53
CA LEU A 42 1.22 12.27 -6.05
C LEU A 42 2.04 12.59 -7.32
N GLU A 43 3.34 12.70 -7.12
CA GLU A 43 4.30 12.94 -8.19
C GLU A 43 4.64 11.63 -8.91
N VAL A 44 4.81 11.73 -10.23
CA VAL A 44 5.41 10.66 -11.03
C VAL A 44 6.90 10.59 -10.70
N SER A 45 7.44 9.39 -10.58
CA SER A 45 8.86 9.22 -10.28
C SER A 45 9.75 9.79 -11.37
N SER A 46 10.73 10.58 -10.97
CA SER A 46 11.79 11.07 -11.87
C SER A 46 12.95 10.07 -12.03
N ASN A 47 13.00 9.04 -11.18
CA ASN A 47 14.09 8.05 -11.15
C ASN A 47 13.75 6.77 -11.93
N GLN A 48 12.60 6.74 -12.60
CA GLN A 48 12.17 5.57 -13.36
C GLN A 48 12.96 5.43 -14.67
N THR A 49 13.26 4.20 -15.03
CA THR A 49 13.88 3.82 -16.30
C THR A 49 12.93 2.89 -17.06
N ARG A 50 13.11 2.77 -18.37
CA ARG A 50 12.28 1.86 -19.17
C ARG A 50 12.54 0.42 -18.77
N ALA A 51 11.47 -0.29 -18.41
CA ALA A 51 11.55 -1.72 -18.14
C ALA A 51 11.75 -2.50 -19.45
N VAL A 52 12.57 -3.53 -19.40
CA VAL A 52 12.65 -4.50 -20.48
C VAL A 52 11.63 -5.59 -20.17
N ASP A 53 10.47 -5.54 -20.84
CA ASP A 53 9.41 -6.53 -20.68
C ASP A 53 9.73 -7.82 -21.42
N PRO A 54 10.01 -8.94 -20.74
CA PRO A 54 10.08 -10.23 -21.41
C PRO A 54 8.64 -10.76 -21.62
N ASN A 55 8.08 -10.59 -22.82
CA ASN A 55 6.90 -11.33 -23.31
C ASN A 55 5.58 -11.15 -22.54
N LEU A 56 5.12 -9.94 -22.30
CA LEU A 56 3.75 -9.71 -21.87
C LEU A 56 2.85 -9.58 -23.11
N SER A 57 1.91 -10.53 -23.25
CA SER A 57 0.88 -10.45 -24.31
C SER A 57 -0.14 -9.39 -23.93
N HIS A 58 -0.40 -8.45 -24.85
CA HIS A 58 -1.42 -7.42 -24.68
C HIS A 58 -2.82 -8.04 -24.51
N THR A 59 -3.38 -7.94 -23.33
CA THR A 59 -4.81 -8.00 -23.11
C THR A 59 -5.25 -6.62 -22.65
N GLN A 60 -5.78 -5.85 -23.58
CA GLN A 60 -6.31 -4.52 -23.32
C GLN A 60 -7.72 -4.68 -22.73
N ASP A 61 -7.77 -4.89 -21.42
CA ASP A 61 -9.01 -4.83 -20.66
C ASP A 61 -8.82 -3.74 -19.60
N ASP A 62 -9.55 -2.65 -19.72
CA ASP A 62 -9.43 -1.43 -18.90
C ASP A 62 -9.74 -1.66 -17.41
N GLN A 63 -10.11 -2.87 -17.01
CA GLN A 63 -10.44 -3.23 -15.64
C GLN A 63 -9.34 -4.05 -14.93
N TYR A 64 -8.31 -4.50 -15.65
CA TYR A 64 -7.27 -5.36 -15.09
C TYR A 64 -5.89 -4.72 -15.23
N PHE A 65 -5.08 -4.91 -14.23
CA PHE A 65 -3.65 -4.60 -14.28
C PHE A 65 -2.86 -5.87 -13.99
N GLU A 66 -1.65 -5.91 -14.52
CA GLU A 66 -0.72 -7.01 -14.29
C GLU A 66 0.36 -6.59 -13.31
N LEU A 67 0.78 -7.53 -12.47
CA LEU A 67 1.94 -7.40 -11.60
C LEU A 67 3.00 -8.40 -12.06
N VAL A 68 4.26 -7.97 -12.06
CA VAL A 68 5.38 -8.87 -12.31
C VAL A 68 5.51 -9.83 -11.13
N GLY A 69 5.59 -11.12 -11.42
CA GLY A 69 5.84 -12.13 -10.38
C GLY A 69 7.27 -12.01 -9.84
N PHE A 70 7.41 -11.97 -8.54
CA PHE A 70 8.71 -11.96 -7.87
C PHE A 70 9.16 -13.40 -7.59
N GLY A 71 10.10 -13.91 -8.42
CA GLY A 71 10.79 -15.18 -8.16
C GLY A 71 11.89 -15.02 -7.13
N GLN A 72 12.64 -16.12 -6.89
CA GLN A 72 13.87 -16.07 -6.10
C GLN A 72 14.92 -15.25 -6.84
N LEU A 73 15.55 -14.28 -6.15
CA LEU A 73 16.59 -13.42 -6.70
C LEU A 73 17.89 -13.57 -5.90
N GLN A 74 19.02 -13.70 -6.58
CA GLN A 74 20.33 -13.65 -5.94
C GLN A 74 20.82 -12.20 -5.87
N ILE A 75 21.17 -11.76 -4.66
CA ILE A 75 21.75 -10.45 -4.37
C ILE A 75 23.23 -10.67 -3.99
N ASP A 76 24.14 -10.03 -4.73
CA ASP A 76 25.57 -10.08 -4.50
C ASP A 76 26.24 -8.77 -4.98
N LYS A 77 27.58 -8.76 -5.05
CA LYS A 77 28.35 -7.56 -5.46
C LYS A 77 28.00 -7.06 -6.86
N ASP A 78 27.62 -7.96 -7.75
CA ASP A 78 27.34 -7.67 -9.17
C ASP A 78 25.85 -7.39 -9.40
N ASN A 79 24.98 -7.96 -8.55
CA ASN A 79 23.53 -7.78 -8.59
C ASN A 79 23.02 -7.29 -7.22
N GLN A 80 22.95 -5.97 -7.05
CA GLN A 80 22.67 -5.33 -5.76
C GLN A 80 21.24 -4.85 -5.60
N TYR A 81 20.44 -4.88 -6.67
CA TYR A 81 19.18 -4.17 -6.77
C TYR A 81 17.98 -5.09 -6.85
N VAL A 82 16.90 -4.66 -6.28
CA VAL A 82 15.54 -5.16 -6.56
C VAL A 82 14.84 -4.20 -7.51
N ASN A 83 13.95 -4.74 -8.34
CA ASN A 83 13.28 -4.00 -9.39
C ASN A 83 11.78 -3.89 -9.08
N MET A 84 11.24 -2.69 -9.09
CA MET A 84 9.82 -2.39 -9.00
C MET A 84 9.34 -1.97 -10.38
N ILE A 85 8.61 -2.87 -11.04
CA ILE A 85 8.25 -2.75 -12.45
C ILE A 85 6.76 -2.51 -12.59
N ASN A 86 6.38 -1.52 -13.40
CA ASN A 86 5.03 -1.38 -13.90
C ASN A 86 5.00 -1.88 -15.36
N PRO A 87 4.36 -3.02 -15.65
CA PRO A 87 4.28 -3.58 -16.99
C PRO A 87 3.75 -2.60 -18.03
N SER A 88 4.24 -2.72 -19.26
CA SER A 88 3.90 -1.78 -20.36
C SER A 88 2.47 -1.92 -20.86
N ASN A 89 1.82 -3.05 -20.59
CA ASN A 89 0.42 -3.31 -20.92
C ASN A 89 -0.57 -2.77 -19.87
N ASN A 90 -0.09 -2.28 -18.74
CA ASN A 90 -0.95 -1.63 -17.76
C ASN A 90 -1.46 -0.27 -18.25
N SER A 91 -2.67 0.09 -17.83
CA SER A 91 -3.28 1.41 -18.00
C SER A 91 -3.39 2.16 -16.66
N VAL A 92 -2.50 1.85 -15.72
CA VAL A 92 -2.51 2.38 -14.34
C VAL A 92 -1.11 2.79 -13.91
N TYR A 93 -1.01 3.68 -12.95
CA TYR A 93 0.24 3.89 -12.20
C TYR A 93 0.36 2.86 -11.08
N LEU A 94 1.59 2.45 -10.78
CA LEU A 94 1.91 1.66 -9.59
C LEU A 94 2.83 2.45 -8.66
N SER A 95 2.68 2.25 -7.35
CA SER A 95 3.70 2.61 -6.37
C SER A 95 4.01 1.41 -5.48
N PHE A 96 5.23 1.37 -4.97
CA PHE A 96 5.73 0.25 -4.18
C PHE A 96 6.36 0.75 -2.89
N ASP A 97 6.02 0.10 -1.78
CA ASP A 97 6.80 0.17 -0.55
C ASP A 97 7.56 -1.14 -0.39
N VAL A 98 8.89 -1.07 -0.25
CA VAL A 98 9.76 -2.21 0.01
C VAL A 98 9.91 -2.37 1.51
N ILE A 99 9.46 -3.50 2.05
CA ILE A 99 9.39 -3.77 3.49
C ILE A 99 10.31 -4.93 3.85
N TYR A 100 11.07 -4.77 4.91
CA TYR A 100 11.90 -5.82 5.50
C TYR A 100 11.83 -5.73 7.02
N ASN A 101 11.53 -6.86 7.68
CA ASN A 101 11.35 -6.95 9.14
C ASN A 101 10.38 -5.89 9.71
N ASP A 102 9.25 -5.69 9.02
CA ASP A 102 8.20 -4.70 9.33
C ASP A 102 8.61 -3.22 9.15
N ASP A 103 9.84 -2.96 8.72
CA ASP A 103 10.31 -1.62 8.41
C ASP A 103 10.24 -1.33 6.90
N THR A 104 9.74 -0.15 6.54
CA THR A 104 9.77 0.33 5.15
C THR A 104 11.17 0.83 4.82
N LEU A 105 11.87 0.08 3.96
CA LEU A 105 13.22 0.44 3.50
C LEU A 105 13.19 1.50 2.40
N TYR A 106 12.18 1.44 1.55
CA TYR A 106 12.06 2.34 0.39
C TYR A 106 10.60 2.47 -0.06
N SER A 107 10.23 3.65 -0.54
CA SER A 107 8.94 3.92 -1.17
C SER A 107 9.15 4.62 -2.50
N THR A 108 8.52 4.11 -3.56
CA THR A 108 8.54 4.79 -4.85
C THR A 108 7.47 5.88 -4.90
N LYS A 109 7.64 6.82 -5.81
CA LYS A 109 6.54 7.62 -6.34
C LYS A 109 5.73 6.78 -7.35
N LEU A 110 4.88 7.42 -8.13
CA LEU A 110 4.12 6.74 -9.18
C LEU A 110 5.04 6.32 -10.33
N ILE A 111 5.03 5.04 -10.67
CA ILE A 111 5.74 4.46 -11.81
C ILE A 111 4.77 4.35 -12.97
N GLU A 112 5.15 4.91 -14.12
CA GLU A 112 4.37 4.84 -15.36
C GLU A 112 4.40 3.44 -15.98
N PRO A 113 3.38 3.06 -16.77
CA PRO A 113 3.41 1.83 -17.54
C PRO A 113 4.68 1.72 -18.41
N GLY A 114 5.30 0.54 -18.42
CA GLY A 114 6.53 0.26 -19.16
C GLY A 114 7.81 0.77 -18.48
N ASN A 115 7.73 1.30 -17.27
CA ASN A 115 8.87 1.80 -16.52
C ASN A 115 9.13 1.00 -15.25
N MET A 116 10.31 1.19 -14.67
CA MET A 116 10.72 0.57 -13.42
C MET A 116 11.58 1.51 -12.58
N GLU A 117 11.62 1.27 -11.28
CA GLU A 117 12.63 1.80 -10.36
C GLU A 117 13.46 0.66 -9.79
N GLN A 118 14.70 0.99 -9.42
CA GLN A 118 15.64 0.05 -8.79
C GLN A 118 16.03 0.56 -7.41
N PHE A 119 16.04 -0.35 -6.45
CA PHE A 119 16.48 -0.04 -5.10
C PHE A 119 17.62 -0.96 -4.65
N ASN A 120 18.73 -0.37 -4.18
CA ASN A 120 19.89 -1.14 -3.71
C ASN A 120 19.62 -1.71 -2.31
N VAL A 121 19.52 -3.02 -2.22
CA VAL A 121 19.28 -3.75 -0.97
C VAL A 121 20.52 -4.44 -0.42
N TYR A 122 21.60 -4.50 -1.18
CA TYR A 122 22.79 -5.30 -0.84
C TYR A 122 23.41 -4.92 0.51
N SER A 123 23.51 -3.62 0.80
CA SER A 123 24.10 -3.13 2.07
C SER A 123 23.15 -3.22 3.26
N LEU A 124 21.86 -3.37 3.01
CA LEU A 124 20.80 -3.30 4.03
C LEU A 124 20.41 -4.67 4.58
N LEU A 125 20.57 -5.72 3.75
CA LEU A 125 20.15 -7.07 4.12
C LEU A 125 21.33 -7.87 4.66
N ASP A 126 21.07 -8.80 5.58
CA ASP A 126 22.05 -9.75 6.08
C ASP A 126 22.34 -10.86 5.05
N ALA A 127 23.51 -11.53 5.18
CA ALA A 127 23.83 -12.67 4.34
C ALA A 127 22.91 -13.86 4.63
N GLY A 128 22.59 -14.64 3.59
CA GLY A 128 21.70 -15.80 3.67
C GLY A 128 20.37 -15.57 2.94
N THR A 129 19.39 -16.42 3.22
CA THR A 129 18.05 -16.30 2.63
C THR A 129 17.26 -15.25 3.41
N GLN A 130 16.84 -14.22 2.72
CA GLN A 130 16.02 -13.12 3.26
C GLN A 130 14.70 -13.05 2.51
N THR A 131 13.68 -12.53 3.14
CA THR A 131 12.38 -12.26 2.50
C THR A 131 12.05 -10.79 2.64
N ILE A 132 11.79 -10.13 1.52
CA ILE A 132 11.22 -8.78 1.49
C ILE A 132 9.76 -8.85 1.03
N SER A 133 8.95 -7.90 1.50
CA SER A 133 7.58 -7.70 1.03
C SER A 133 7.51 -6.42 0.21
N TYR A 134 6.70 -6.44 -0.84
CA TYR A 134 6.28 -5.26 -1.56
C TYR A 134 4.83 -4.97 -1.22
N LEU A 135 4.55 -3.78 -0.75
CA LEU A 135 3.19 -3.27 -0.63
C LEU A 135 2.92 -2.41 -1.85
N ILE A 136 2.00 -2.85 -2.70
CA ILE A 136 1.76 -2.26 -4.01
C ILE A 136 0.43 -1.52 -3.98
N ASN A 137 0.45 -0.26 -4.45
CA ASN A 137 -0.74 0.54 -4.62
C ASN A 137 -0.93 0.87 -6.10
N VAL A 138 -2.18 0.87 -6.53
CA VAL A 138 -2.60 1.05 -7.93
C VAL A 138 -3.42 2.32 -8.03
N TYR A 139 -3.11 3.15 -9.01
CA TYR A 139 -3.75 4.44 -9.21
C TYR A 139 -4.23 4.61 -10.65
N ASP A 140 -5.35 5.26 -10.82
CA ASP A 140 -5.87 5.64 -12.12
C ASP A 140 -4.87 6.54 -12.87
N ILE A 141 -4.73 6.32 -14.19
CA ILE A 141 -3.76 7.06 -14.98
C ILE A 141 -4.20 8.49 -15.29
N LEU A 142 -5.50 8.78 -15.26
CA LEU A 142 -6.05 10.08 -15.62
C LEU A 142 -6.08 11.05 -14.43
N ASP A 143 -6.59 10.58 -13.28
CA ASP A 143 -6.84 11.44 -12.13
C ASP A 143 -6.01 11.06 -10.89
N LYS A 144 -5.18 10.01 -11.00
CA LYS A 144 -4.32 9.47 -9.94
C LYS A 144 -5.10 9.10 -8.66
N GLN A 145 -6.37 8.76 -8.80
CA GLN A 145 -7.16 8.23 -7.70
C GLN A 145 -6.72 6.81 -7.38
N PRO A 146 -6.66 6.42 -6.09
CA PRO A 146 -6.33 5.05 -5.73
C PRO A 146 -7.46 4.11 -6.19
N LEU A 147 -7.10 3.11 -6.97
CA LEU A 147 -7.98 2.02 -7.41
C LEU A 147 -7.89 0.84 -6.45
N TRP A 148 -6.67 0.42 -6.12
CA TRP A 148 -6.38 -0.61 -5.11
C TRP A 148 -5.19 -0.19 -4.27
N THR A 149 -5.22 -0.54 -3.00
CA THR A 149 -4.14 -0.25 -2.06
C THR A 149 -3.82 -1.49 -1.22
N GLY A 150 -2.55 -1.65 -0.89
CA GLY A 150 -2.12 -2.67 0.05
C GLY A 150 -2.05 -4.09 -0.52
N ILE A 151 -1.79 -4.24 -1.83
CA ILE A 151 -1.52 -5.56 -2.41
C ILE A 151 -0.13 -5.99 -1.96
N GLU A 152 -0.05 -7.04 -1.16
CA GLU A 152 1.23 -7.56 -0.67
C GLU A 152 1.75 -8.66 -1.60
N GLN A 153 3.02 -8.52 -2.03
CA GLN A 153 3.78 -9.59 -2.69
C GLN A 153 5.10 -9.80 -1.97
N LYS A 154 5.54 -11.06 -1.87
CA LYS A 154 6.79 -11.44 -1.20
C LYS A 154 7.82 -11.93 -2.21
N GLN A 155 9.08 -11.56 -1.98
CA GLN A 155 10.22 -12.04 -2.75
C GLN A 155 11.27 -12.63 -1.83
N GLU A 156 11.72 -13.84 -2.18
CA GLU A 156 12.84 -14.48 -1.51
C GLU A 156 14.16 -14.04 -2.17
N LEU A 157 15.09 -13.59 -1.36
CA LEU A 157 16.41 -13.11 -1.77
C LEU A 157 17.49 -14.00 -1.18
N LEU A 158 18.39 -14.50 -2.01
CA LEU A 158 19.62 -15.17 -1.56
C LEU A 158 20.77 -14.17 -1.56
N VAL A 159 21.09 -13.63 -0.38
CA VAL A 159 22.11 -12.59 -0.20
C VAL A 159 23.48 -13.21 0.03
N LYS A 160 24.44 -12.90 -0.84
CA LYS A 160 25.84 -13.33 -0.75
C LYS A 160 26.74 -12.13 -0.50
N LYS A 161 27.34 -12.07 0.68
CA LYS A 161 28.28 -11.01 1.09
C LYS A 161 29.71 -11.38 0.70
#